data_75f35beb5cb1fcf12cd3880cc57502ca
#
_entry.id   75f35beb5cb1fcf12cd3880cc57502ca
#
_cell.length_a   1.000
_cell.length_b   1.000
_cell.length_c   1.000
_cell.angle_alpha   90.00
_cell.angle_beta   90.00
_cell.angle_gamma   90.00
#
_symmetry.space_group_name_H-M   'P 1'
#
loop_
_entity.id
_entity.type
_entity.pdbx_description
1 polymer ?
#
loop_
_entity_poly.entity_id
_entity_poly.type
_entity_poly.pdbx_seq_one_letter_code
_entity_poly.pdbx_strand_id
1 'polypeptide(L)'
;VYKRQSRNSGNTILQKIFPGGHVTMVGANSPSSLASRPIRILLADEIDRYPATAGNEGDPLLLAGKRLATFWNKKEVCVSTPTNKETSRIAVEFEHSTQEEWNVPCPACGAYTPLLWANIIFDRDKLDEIGCACPSCGVVSSETEWKEQFGKGKFVAAHPERKVRGFHLNALASLFVEWREIVEKFLTANEEKKKGNIELLKVWTNTEMGETWEEEGEQIETDDLFKRRERYNCEVPEEVLVLTAGVDVQDDRFEVEVVGWGV
;
A
#
# COMPACT_ATOMS: atom_id res chain seq x y z
N VAL A 1 -29.06 -15.99 -7.18
CA VAL A 1 -30.39 -16.34 -6.64
C VAL A 1 -30.39 -16.18 -5.15
N TYR A 2 -30.94 -15.09 -4.63
CA TYR A 2 -31.13 -14.91 -3.19
C TYR A 2 -32.24 -15.85 -2.70
N LYS A 3 -31.88 -16.96 -2.03
CA LYS A 3 -32.88 -17.74 -1.32
C LYS A 3 -33.40 -16.92 -0.12
N ARG A 4 -34.70 -16.65 -0.11
CA ARG A 4 -35.41 -16.05 1.03
C ARG A 4 -35.23 -16.99 2.23
N GLN A 5 -34.45 -16.57 3.23
CA GLN A 5 -34.18 -17.38 4.42
C GLN A 5 -35.37 -17.31 5.38
N SER A 6 -35.78 -18.48 5.91
CA SER A 6 -36.82 -18.52 6.94
C SER A 6 -36.30 -17.87 8.23
N ARG A 7 -37.16 -17.19 8.98
CA ARG A 7 -36.82 -16.51 10.25
C ARG A 7 -36.24 -17.43 11.34
N ASN A 8 -36.31 -18.76 11.19
CA ASN A 8 -35.86 -19.77 12.16
C ASN A 8 -34.59 -20.53 11.74
N SER A 9 -33.86 -20.09 10.72
CA SER A 9 -32.72 -20.85 10.19
C SER A 9 -31.40 -20.61 10.90
N GLY A 10 -31.35 -19.79 11.96
CA GLY A 10 -30.09 -19.36 12.62
C GLY A 10 -29.23 -18.41 11.75
N ASN A 11 -29.69 -18.12 10.54
CA ASN A 11 -29.02 -17.20 9.62
C ASN A 11 -29.54 -15.77 9.82
N THR A 12 -28.65 -14.86 10.10
CA THR A 12 -28.91 -13.40 10.18
C THR A 12 -28.17 -12.68 9.03
N ILE A 13 -28.29 -11.36 8.98
CA ILE A 13 -27.51 -10.53 8.05
C ILE A 13 -26.00 -10.74 8.31
N LEU A 14 -25.60 -10.74 9.59
CA LEU A 14 -24.19 -10.81 10.00
C LEU A 14 -23.68 -12.22 10.28
N GLN A 15 -24.53 -13.24 10.27
CA GLN A 15 -24.12 -14.62 10.52
C GLN A 15 -24.76 -15.57 9.48
N LYS A 16 -23.93 -16.43 8.90
CA LYS A 16 -24.36 -17.47 7.96
C LYS A 16 -23.89 -18.83 8.47
N ILE A 17 -24.82 -19.77 8.55
CA ILE A 17 -24.55 -21.16 8.97
C ILE A 17 -24.52 -22.03 7.71
N PHE A 18 -23.57 -22.95 7.65
CA PHE A 18 -23.41 -23.94 6.59
C PHE A 18 -22.99 -25.29 7.20
N PRO A 19 -23.09 -26.40 6.49
CA PRO A 19 -22.64 -27.71 7.02
C PRO A 19 -21.18 -27.66 7.45
N GLY A 20 -20.93 -27.93 8.74
CA GLY A 20 -19.60 -27.95 9.32
C GLY A 20 -19.09 -26.63 9.88
N GLY A 21 -19.89 -25.53 9.83
CA GLY A 21 -19.44 -24.27 10.40
C GLY A 21 -20.39 -23.08 10.22
N HIS A 22 -19.86 -21.92 10.54
CA HIS A 22 -20.53 -20.65 10.31
C HIS A 22 -19.51 -19.55 10.00
N VAL A 23 -19.97 -18.52 9.31
CA VAL A 23 -19.27 -17.27 9.11
C VAL A 23 -20.00 -16.16 9.86
N THR A 24 -19.29 -15.34 10.59
CA THR A 24 -19.84 -14.15 11.26
C THR A 24 -19.09 -12.92 10.76
N MET A 25 -19.82 -11.89 10.32
CA MET A 25 -19.26 -10.58 9.96
C MET A 25 -19.36 -9.66 11.15
N VAL A 26 -18.25 -8.99 11.46
CA VAL A 26 -18.14 -8.03 12.58
C VAL A 26 -17.44 -6.76 12.10
N GLY A 27 -17.83 -5.63 12.65
CA GLY A 27 -17.15 -4.35 12.36
C GLY A 27 -15.91 -4.17 13.24
N ALA A 28 -14.86 -3.59 12.69
CA ALA A 28 -13.61 -3.31 13.39
C ALA A 28 -13.78 -2.34 14.59
N ASN A 29 -14.87 -1.57 14.62
CA ASN A 29 -15.19 -0.63 15.71
C ASN A 29 -15.88 -1.26 16.92
N SER A 30 -16.18 -2.58 16.90
CA SER A 30 -16.96 -3.25 17.93
C SER A 30 -16.11 -4.18 18.79
N PRO A 31 -15.54 -3.72 19.92
CA PRO A 31 -14.64 -4.54 20.76
C PRO A 31 -15.33 -5.81 21.24
N SER A 32 -16.56 -5.71 21.72
CA SER A 32 -17.34 -6.85 22.23
C SER A 32 -17.56 -7.95 21.18
N SER A 33 -17.78 -7.56 19.91
CA SER A 33 -17.94 -8.50 18.81
C SER A 33 -16.62 -9.16 18.43
N LEU A 34 -15.51 -8.41 18.42
CA LEU A 34 -14.16 -8.89 18.16
C LEU A 34 -13.66 -9.84 19.25
N ALA A 35 -14.09 -9.63 20.52
CA ALA A 35 -13.63 -10.39 21.65
C ALA A 35 -14.52 -11.60 22.02
N SER A 36 -15.70 -11.75 21.43
CA SER A 36 -16.77 -12.60 21.99
C SER A 36 -16.61 -14.10 21.76
N ARG A 37 -15.90 -14.58 20.74
CA ARG A 37 -15.91 -15.99 20.34
C ARG A 37 -14.55 -16.50 19.88
N PRO A 38 -14.15 -17.75 20.23
CA PRO A 38 -13.04 -18.42 19.59
C PRO A 38 -13.36 -18.66 18.10
N ILE A 39 -12.41 -18.38 17.23
CA ILE A 39 -12.51 -18.57 15.78
C ILE A 39 -11.30 -19.32 15.26
N ARG A 40 -11.49 -20.14 14.24
CA ARG A 40 -10.39 -20.85 13.58
C ARG A 40 -9.77 -20.06 12.43
N ILE A 41 -10.60 -19.29 11.72
CA ILE A 41 -10.19 -18.51 10.54
C ILE A 41 -10.64 -17.09 10.76
N LEU A 42 -9.69 -16.17 10.66
CA LEU A 42 -9.90 -14.73 10.61
C LEU A 42 -9.64 -14.25 9.17
N LEU A 43 -10.64 -13.58 8.60
CA LEU A 43 -10.51 -12.87 7.33
C LEU A 43 -10.71 -11.39 7.64
N ALA A 44 -9.65 -10.63 7.61
CA ALA A 44 -9.64 -9.19 7.87
C ALA A 44 -9.52 -8.46 6.54
N ASP A 45 -10.57 -7.76 6.15
CA ASP A 45 -10.66 -7.04 4.90
C ASP A 45 -10.51 -5.53 5.14
N GLU A 46 -9.80 -4.85 4.26
CA GLU A 46 -9.52 -3.41 4.32
C GLU A 46 -8.85 -2.97 5.64
N ILE A 47 -7.80 -3.70 6.09
CA ILE A 47 -7.16 -3.45 7.39
C ILE A 47 -6.57 -2.05 7.54
N ASP A 48 -6.18 -1.39 6.45
CA ASP A 48 -5.71 0.00 6.44
C ASP A 48 -6.81 1.01 6.80
N ARG A 49 -8.09 0.60 6.70
CA ARG A 49 -9.25 1.42 7.07
C ARG A 49 -9.69 1.20 8.53
N TYR A 50 -9.06 0.27 9.24
CA TYR A 50 -9.40 0.00 10.63
C TYR A 50 -9.02 1.20 11.51
N PRO A 51 -9.81 1.51 12.54
CA PRO A 51 -9.43 2.51 13.52
C PRO A 51 -8.17 2.08 14.28
N ALA A 52 -7.44 3.05 14.83
CA ALA A 52 -6.27 2.77 15.66
C ALA A 52 -6.64 1.93 16.89
N THR A 53 -7.84 2.10 17.41
CA THR A 53 -8.36 1.36 18.56
C THR A 53 -9.84 1.04 18.38
N ALA A 54 -10.25 -0.18 18.71
CA ALA A 54 -11.66 -0.57 18.82
C ALA A 54 -12.19 -0.09 20.18
N GLY A 55 -12.93 1.02 20.19
CA GLY A 55 -13.30 1.69 21.42
C GLY A 55 -12.07 2.03 22.26
N ASN A 56 -12.02 1.54 23.51
CA ASN A 56 -10.89 1.72 24.42
C ASN A 56 -10.07 0.42 24.63
N GLU A 57 -10.30 -0.63 23.84
CA GLU A 57 -9.72 -1.96 24.09
C GLU A 57 -8.46 -2.26 23.25
N GLY A 58 -8.05 -1.34 22.38
CA GLY A 58 -6.85 -1.46 21.57
C GLY A 58 -7.09 -1.87 20.12
N ASP A 59 -6.03 -2.28 19.44
CA ASP A 59 -6.04 -2.57 18.01
C ASP A 59 -7.03 -3.68 17.63
N PRO A 60 -7.96 -3.43 16.67
CA PRO A 60 -8.97 -4.41 16.26
C PRO A 60 -8.41 -5.73 15.75
N LEU A 61 -7.30 -5.68 14.98
CA LEU A 61 -6.69 -6.87 14.41
C LEU A 61 -6.06 -7.74 15.49
N LEU A 62 -5.37 -7.12 16.46
CA LEU A 62 -4.80 -7.82 17.60
C LEU A 62 -5.89 -8.45 18.51
N LEU A 63 -7.02 -7.74 18.71
CA LEU A 63 -8.14 -8.27 19.49
C LEU A 63 -8.76 -9.49 18.82
N ALA A 64 -9.01 -9.43 17.51
CA ALA A 64 -9.53 -10.55 16.73
C ALA A 64 -8.54 -11.71 16.66
N GLY A 65 -7.26 -11.44 16.44
CA GLY A 65 -6.18 -12.43 16.35
C GLY A 65 -6.03 -13.27 17.63
N LYS A 66 -6.28 -12.68 18.81
CA LYS A 66 -6.28 -13.44 20.09
C LYS A 66 -7.34 -14.54 20.14
N ARG A 67 -8.41 -14.44 19.36
CA ARG A 67 -9.49 -15.46 19.29
C ARG A 67 -9.06 -16.71 18.52
N LEU A 68 -7.95 -16.65 17.79
CA LEU A 68 -7.38 -17.79 17.08
C LEU A 68 -6.58 -18.74 18.00
N ALA A 69 -6.24 -18.32 19.21
CA ALA A 69 -5.29 -19.01 20.08
C ALA A 69 -5.67 -20.45 20.44
N THR A 70 -6.97 -20.77 20.47
CA THR A 70 -7.48 -22.11 20.84
C THR A 70 -7.36 -23.14 19.70
N PHE A 71 -7.06 -22.71 18.48
CA PHE A 71 -7.00 -23.59 17.32
C PHE A 71 -5.56 -23.80 16.85
N TRP A 72 -5.09 -25.04 16.85
CA TRP A 72 -3.76 -25.39 16.36
C TRP A 72 -3.61 -25.17 14.84
N ASN A 73 -4.70 -25.29 14.08
CA ASN A 73 -4.78 -25.13 12.63
C ASN A 73 -5.43 -23.79 12.23
N LYS A 74 -5.18 -22.76 13.03
CA LYS A 74 -5.67 -21.40 12.77
C LYS A 74 -5.15 -20.83 11.46
N LYS A 75 -5.94 -19.95 10.85
CA LYS A 75 -5.55 -19.11 9.71
C LYS A 75 -5.95 -17.67 9.95
N GLU A 76 -5.06 -16.79 9.62
CA GLU A 76 -5.29 -15.35 9.60
C GLU A 76 -4.94 -14.83 8.20
N VAL A 77 -5.85 -14.10 7.60
CA VAL A 77 -5.71 -13.51 6.27
C VAL A 77 -6.08 -12.05 6.36
N CYS A 78 -5.12 -11.19 6.02
CA CYS A 78 -5.28 -9.75 5.96
C CYS A 78 -5.26 -9.32 4.49
N VAL A 79 -6.24 -8.51 4.11
CA VAL A 79 -6.34 -7.94 2.76
C VAL A 79 -6.59 -6.45 2.89
N SER A 80 -5.94 -5.67 2.07
CA SER A 80 -6.19 -4.22 1.98
C SER A 80 -5.53 -3.63 0.73
N THR A 81 -6.10 -2.54 0.24
CA THR A 81 -5.34 -1.56 -0.53
C THR A 81 -4.48 -0.75 0.45
N PRO A 82 -3.18 -0.53 0.16
CA PRO A 82 -2.32 0.26 1.03
C PRO A 82 -2.74 1.75 1.01
N THR A 83 -2.28 2.48 2.01
CA THR A 83 -2.48 3.92 2.15
C THR A 83 -1.14 4.67 2.12
N ASN A 84 -0.88 5.57 3.05
CA ASN A 84 0.41 6.23 3.16
C ASN A 84 1.45 5.25 3.71
N LYS A 85 2.69 5.35 3.25
CA LYS A 85 3.80 4.47 3.61
C LYS A 85 4.02 4.37 5.13
N GLU A 86 3.91 5.49 5.82
CA GLU A 86 4.17 5.57 7.26
C GLU A 86 3.05 4.94 8.13
N THR A 87 1.83 4.82 7.58
CA THR A 87 0.65 4.42 8.35
C THR A 87 -0.02 3.16 7.85
N SER A 88 0.37 2.65 6.69
CA SER A 88 -0.23 1.48 6.06
C SER A 88 0.09 0.20 6.84
N ARG A 89 -0.95 -0.42 7.41
CA ARG A 89 -0.84 -1.69 8.12
C ARG A 89 -0.50 -2.83 7.18
N ILE A 90 -1.14 -2.89 6.00
CA ILE A 90 -0.91 -3.95 5.04
C ILE A 90 0.52 -3.89 4.48
N ALA A 91 1.11 -2.69 4.33
CA ALA A 91 2.49 -2.55 3.91
C ALA A 91 3.46 -3.13 4.95
N VAL A 92 3.23 -2.87 6.24
CA VAL A 92 4.03 -3.45 7.33
C VAL A 92 3.91 -4.99 7.35
N GLU A 93 2.70 -5.53 7.20
CA GLU A 93 2.49 -6.98 7.14
C GLU A 93 3.17 -7.60 5.91
N PHE A 94 3.09 -6.93 4.75
CA PHE A 94 3.77 -7.37 3.54
C PHE A 94 5.29 -7.34 3.69
N GLU A 95 5.85 -6.30 4.30
CA GLU A 95 7.30 -6.18 4.54
C GLU A 95 7.86 -7.34 5.40
N HIS A 96 7.09 -7.83 6.36
CA HIS A 96 7.47 -8.95 7.21
C HIS A 96 7.15 -10.34 6.60
N SER A 97 6.52 -10.38 5.43
CA SER A 97 6.09 -11.60 4.74
C SER A 97 7.12 -12.11 3.71
N THR A 98 6.74 -13.14 2.97
CA THR A 98 7.51 -13.67 1.82
C THR A 98 7.65 -12.68 0.67
N GLN A 99 6.88 -11.59 0.63
CA GLN A 99 6.88 -10.57 -0.41
C GLN A 99 6.77 -11.17 -1.82
N GLU A 100 5.67 -11.85 -2.06
CA GLU A 100 5.45 -12.54 -3.33
C GLU A 100 4.85 -11.61 -4.37
N GLU A 101 5.53 -11.46 -5.51
CA GLU A 101 5.08 -10.71 -6.67
C GLU A 101 4.50 -11.66 -7.72
N TRP A 102 3.41 -11.23 -8.36
CA TRP A 102 2.83 -11.97 -9.48
C TRP A 102 3.68 -11.84 -10.73
N ASN A 103 4.32 -12.93 -11.13
CA ASN A 103 5.19 -13.00 -12.30
C ASN A 103 4.52 -13.77 -13.45
N VAL A 104 4.62 -13.21 -14.65
CA VAL A 104 4.06 -13.76 -15.88
C VAL A 104 5.19 -14.01 -16.88
N PRO A 105 5.19 -15.12 -17.64
CA PRO A 105 6.21 -15.34 -18.65
C PRO A 105 6.06 -14.35 -19.80
N CYS A 106 7.14 -13.71 -20.20
CA CYS A 106 7.17 -12.81 -21.34
C CYS A 106 6.69 -13.52 -22.63
N PRO A 107 5.77 -12.92 -23.42
CA PRO A 107 5.30 -13.51 -24.67
C PRO A 107 6.42 -13.83 -25.67
N ALA A 108 7.47 -13.01 -25.69
CA ALA A 108 8.57 -13.15 -26.65
C ALA A 108 9.68 -14.11 -26.19
N CYS A 109 10.17 -14.00 -24.94
CA CYS A 109 11.33 -14.76 -24.47
C CYS A 109 11.03 -15.80 -23.38
N GLY A 110 9.81 -15.81 -22.82
CA GLY A 110 9.40 -16.74 -21.77
C GLY A 110 9.97 -16.45 -20.37
N ALA A 111 10.76 -15.39 -20.20
CA ALA A 111 11.29 -15.01 -18.88
C ALA A 111 10.14 -14.55 -17.97
N TYR A 112 10.11 -15.05 -16.75
CA TYR A 112 9.11 -14.63 -15.76
C TYR A 112 9.47 -13.26 -15.18
N THR A 113 8.50 -12.33 -15.21
CA THR A 113 8.68 -10.96 -14.71
C THR A 113 7.35 -10.43 -14.13
N PRO A 114 7.39 -9.60 -13.09
CA PRO A 114 6.20 -8.89 -12.63
C PRO A 114 5.80 -7.82 -13.65
N LEU A 115 4.49 -7.54 -13.72
CA LEU A 115 3.96 -6.42 -14.50
C LEU A 115 4.11 -5.14 -13.66
N LEU A 116 5.07 -4.31 -14.00
CA LEU A 116 5.38 -3.07 -13.32
C LEU A 116 4.96 -1.88 -14.18
N TRP A 117 4.44 -0.83 -13.53
CA TRP A 117 4.07 0.41 -14.21
C TRP A 117 5.24 1.02 -15.01
N ALA A 118 6.45 0.95 -14.47
CA ALA A 118 7.66 1.46 -15.13
C ALA A 118 7.96 0.81 -16.50
N ASN A 119 7.38 -0.37 -16.76
CA ASN A 119 7.55 -1.11 -18.01
C ASN A 119 6.41 -0.89 -19.00
N ILE A 120 5.39 -0.13 -18.63
CA ILE A 120 4.25 0.18 -19.50
C ILE A 120 4.67 1.31 -20.46
N ILE A 121 4.54 1.03 -21.74
CA ILE A 121 4.86 1.94 -22.83
C ILE A 121 3.56 2.39 -23.48
N PHE A 122 3.36 3.69 -23.57
CA PHE A 122 2.20 4.28 -24.21
C PHE A 122 2.55 5.65 -24.80
N ASP A 123 1.83 6.02 -25.85
CA ASP A 123 1.80 7.37 -26.42
C ASP A 123 0.53 8.07 -25.95
N ARG A 124 0.63 9.31 -25.45
CA ARG A 124 -0.51 10.08 -24.95
C ARG A 124 -1.56 10.35 -26.02
N ASP A 125 -1.13 10.46 -27.27
CA ASP A 125 -2.00 10.75 -28.41
C ASP A 125 -2.56 9.49 -29.09
N LYS A 126 -2.07 8.29 -28.68
CA LYS A 126 -2.41 6.99 -29.26
C LYS A 126 -2.57 5.91 -28.19
N LEU A 127 -3.61 6.03 -27.38
CA LEU A 127 -3.85 5.09 -26.29
C LEU A 127 -4.33 3.70 -26.75
N ASP A 128 -4.49 3.47 -28.06
CA ASP A 128 -4.79 2.16 -28.60
C ASP A 128 -3.52 1.27 -28.77
N GLU A 129 -2.33 1.85 -28.62
CA GLU A 129 -1.04 1.17 -28.79
C GLU A 129 -0.28 1.05 -27.45
N ILE A 130 -0.97 0.57 -26.40
CA ILE A 130 -0.34 0.35 -25.09
C ILE A 130 0.31 -1.04 -25.06
N GLY A 131 1.56 -1.09 -24.60
CA GLY A 131 2.31 -2.33 -24.44
C GLY A 131 3.11 -2.34 -23.14
N CYS A 132 3.67 -3.50 -22.84
CA CYS A 132 4.62 -3.65 -21.73
C CYS A 132 5.94 -4.19 -22.24
N ALA A 133 7.03 -3.48 -21.92
CA ALA A 133 8.38 -3.89 -22.24
C ALA A 133 8.86 -5.00 -21.29
N CYS A 134 9.39 -6.06 -21.84
CA CYS A 134 10.02 -7.10 -21.02
C CYS A 134 11.39 -6.62 -20.50
N PRO A 135 11.64 -6.60 -19.18
CA PRO A 135 12.94 -6.18 -18.65
C PRO A 135 14.09 -7.11 -19.01
N SER A 136 13.80 -8.36 -19.43
CA SER A 136 14.83 -9.34 -19.80
C SER A 136 15.27 -9.25 -21.25
N CYS A 137 14.34 -9.00 -22.19
CA CYS A 137 14.68 -8.98 -23.64
C CYS A 137 14.39 -7.64 -24.34
N GLY A 138 13.75 -6.69 -23.66
CA GLY A 138 13.41 -5.37 -24.21
C GLY A 138 12.24 -5.35 -25.21
N VAL A 139 11.67 -6.51 -25.57
CA VAL A 139 10.55 -6.57 -26.53
C VAL A 139 9.31 -5.99 -25.86
N VAL A 140 8.61 -5.11 -26.57
CA VAL A 140 7.32 -4.56 -26.18
C VAL A 140 6.23 -5.44 -26.77
N SER A 141 5.40 -6.04 -25.91
CA SER A 141 4.22 -6.82 -26.29
C SER A 141 2.95 -6.12 -25.85
N SER A 142 1.87 -6.34 -26.61
CA SER A 142 0.56 -5.76 -26.34
C SER A 142 -0.07 -6.33 -25.05
N GLU A 143 -1.06 -5.63 -24.52
CA GLU A 143 -1.86 -6.09 -23.39
C GLU A 143 -2.44 -7.50 -23.62
N THR A 144 -2.97 -7.73 -24.81
CA THR A 144 -3.57 -9.03 -25.17
C THR A 144 -2.56 -10.17 -25.09
N GLU A 145 -1.36 -9.98 -25.68
CA GLU A 145 -0.29 -11.00 -25.64
C GLU A 145 0.16 -11.30 -24.21
N TRP A 146 0.28 -10.28 -23.35
CA TRP A 146 0.61 -10.49 -21.93
C TRP A 146 -0.52 -11.20 -21.17
N LYS A 147 -1.77 -10.79 -21.36
CA LYS A 147 -2.93 -11.40 -20.68
C LYS A 147 -3.18 -12.87 -21.09
N GLU A 148 -2.84 -13.26 -22.31
CA GLU A 148 -2.84 -14.66 -22.74
C GLU A 148 -1.88 -15.55 -21.92
N GLN A 149 -0.83 -14.96 -21.33
CA GLN A 149 0.11 -15.71 -20.49
C GLN A 149 -0.33 -15.81 -19.02
N PHE A 150 -1.38 -15.13 -18.59
CA PHE A 150 -1.79 -15.08 -17.19
C PHE A 150 -2.08 -16.45 -16.60
N GLY A 151 -2.63 -17.39 -17.40
CA GLY A 151 -2.84 -18.78 -16.98
C GLY A 151 -1.55 -19.54 -16.61
N LYS A 152 -0.38 -19.02 -16.99
CA LYS A 152 0.94 -19.57 -16.67
C LYS A 152 1.64 -18.77 -15.57
N GLY A 153 1.00 -17.69 -15.09
CA GLY A 153 1.56 -16.84 -14.06
C GLY A 153 1.75 -17.57 -12.73
N LYS A 154 2.67 -17.07 -11.94
CA LYS A 154 2.98 -17.60 -10.60
C LYS A 154 3.43 -16.49 -9.66
N PHE A 155 3.17 -16.66 -8.39
CA PHE A 155 3.78 -15.82 -7.37
C PHE A 155 5.23 -16.26 -7.11
N VAL A 156 6.13 -15.29 -7.06
CA VAL A 156 7.57 -15.50 -6.81
C VAL A 156 7.94 -14.74 -5.54
N ALA A 157 8.43 -15.46 -4.54
CA ALA A 157 8.79 -14.91 -3.25
C ALA A 157 10.20 -14.27 -3.29
N ALA A 158 10.32 -13.05 -2.77
CA ALA A 158 11.61 -12.42 -2.51
C ALA A 158 12.28 -13.02 -1.26
N HIS A 159 11.49 -13.45 -0.27
CA HIS A 159 11.93 -14.00 1.00
C HIS A 159 11.27 -15.36 1.30
N PRO A 160 11.64 -16.43 0.55
CA PRO A 160 11.00 -17.75 0.68
C PRO A 160 11.23 -18.42 2.04
N GLU A 161 12.21 -17.95 2.83
CA GLU A 161 12.52 -18.45 4.17
C GLU A 161 11.51 -17.97 5.24
N ARG A 162 10.70 -16.97 4.95
CA ARG A 162 9.74 -16.41 5.89
C ARG A 162 8.48 -17.28 5.99
N LYS A 163 7.89 -17.32 7.17
CA LYS A 163 6.73 -18.19 7.46
C LYS A 163 5.40 -17.61 7.00
N VAL A 164 5.27 -16.29 7.04
CA VAL A 164 4.05 -15.59 6.63
C VAL A 164 4.14 -15.32 5.14
N ARG A 165 3.13 -15.74 4.40
CA ARG A 165 3.04 -15.44 2.97
C ARG A 165 2.34 -14.10 2.77
N GLY A 166 2.94 -13.24 1.96
CA GLY A 166 2.36 -11.99 1.52
C GLY A 166 2.39 -11.90 0.02
N PHE A 167 1.32 -11.37 -0.56
CA PHE A 167 1.12 -11.32 -2.00
C PHE A 167 0.82 -9.89 -2.41
N HIS A 168 1.50 -9.41 -3.44
CA HIS A 168 1.21 -8.15 -4.09
C HIS A 168 0.65 -8.41 -5.49
N LEU A 169 -0.42 -7.69 -5.83
CA LEU A 169 -1.07 -7.74 -7.13
C LEU A 169 -1.60 -6.35 -7.48
N ASN A 170 -1.21 -5.83 -8.63
CA ASN A 170 -1.68 -4.55 -9.16
C ASN A 170 -2.75 -4.75 -10.25
N ALA A 171 -3.39 -3.66 -10.67
CA ALA A 171 -4.47 -3.70 -11.67
C ALA A 171 -4.01 -4.14 -13.06
N LEU A 172 -2.71 -4.04 -13.37
CA LEU A 172 -2.19 -4.52 -14.66
C LEU A 172 -2.38 -6.03 -14.84
N ALA A 173 -2.47 -6.78 -13.73
CA ALA A 173 -2.74 -8.22 -13.73
C ALA A 173 -4.25 -8.55 -13.78
N SER A 174 -5.13 -7.56 -13.84
CA SER A 174 -6.58 -7.77 -13.91
C SER A 174 -7.03 -8.21 -15.31
N LEU A 175 -7.93 -9.20 -15.35
CA LEU A 175 -8.64 -9.57 -16.56
C LEU A 175 -9.89 -8.70 -16.82
N PHE A 176 -10.30 -7.88 -15.85
CA PHE A 176 -11.53 -7.09 -15.88
C PHE A 176 -11.29 -5.60 -16.19
N VAL A 177 -10.03 -5.15 -16.09
CA VAL A 177 -9.63 -3.77 -16.33
C VAL A 177 -8.66 -3.75 -17.50
N GLU A 178 -8.90 -2.87 -18.46
CA GLU A 178 -8.00 -2.65 -19.59
C GLU A 178 -6.84 -1.72 -19.18
N TRP A 179 -5.66 -1.95 -19.71
CA TRP A 179 -4.50 -1.09 -19.45
C TRP A 179 -4.74 0.35 -19.90
N ARG A 180 -5.55 0.51 -20.95
CA ARG A 180 -6.00 1.84 -21.39
C ARG A 180 -6.68 2.61 -20.28
N GLU A 181 -7.60 2.00 -19.55
CA GLU A 181 -8.31 2.65 -18.44
C GLU A 181 -7.33 3.08 -17.34
N ILE A 182 -6.34 2.24 -17.01
CA ILE A 182 -5.32 2.54 -16.00
C ILE A 182 -4.47 3.72 -16.45
N VAL A 183 -4.07 3.77 -17.74
CA VAL A 183 -3.28 4.87 -18.31
C VAL A 183 -4.09 6.17 -18.35
N GLU A 184 -5.36 6.14 -18.76
CA GLU A 184 -6.23 7.32 -18.79
C GLU A 184 -6.40 7.94 -17.39
N LYS A 185 -6.60 7.10 -16.37
CA LYS A 185 -6.66 7.53 -14.96
C LYS A 185 -5.33 8.16 -14.52
N PHE A 186 -4.20 7.56 -14.89
CA PHE A 186 -2.87 8.10 -14.61
C PHE A 186 -2.64 9.47 -15.26
N LEU A 187 -2.99 9.60 -16.54
CA LEU A 187 -2.82 10.87 -17.28
C LEU A 187 -3.65 11.98 -16.64
N THR A 188 -4.90 11.67 -16.29
CA THR A 188 -5.78 12.61 -15.58
C THR A 188 -5.20 13.02 -14.22
N ALA A 189 -4.74 12.05 -13.45
CA ALA A 189 -4.12 12.30 -12.15
C ALA A 189 -2.84 13.15 -12.26
N ASN A 190 -2.03 12.90 -13.29
CA ASN A 190 -0.79 13.65 -13.53
C ASN A 190 -1.06 15.10 -14.01
N GLU A 191 -2.13 15.34 -14.76
CA GLU A 191 -2.54 16.71 -15.09
C GLU A 191 -3.02 17.49 -13.86
N GLU A 192 -3.75 16.84 -12.94
CA GLU A 192 -4.14 17.46 -11.68
C GLU A 192 -2.93 17.72 -10.76
N LYS A 193 -1.94 16.80 -10.72
CA LYS A 193 -0.66 17.03 -10.00
C LYS A 193 0.02 18.32 -10.47
N LYS A 194 0.05 18.60 -11.79
CA LYS A 194 0.63 19.84 -12.33
C LYS A 194 -0.11 21.10 -11.87
N LYS A 195 -1.38 20.99 -11.50
CA LYS A 195 -2.19 22.07 -10.92
C LYS A 195 -2.06 22.18 -9.40
N GLY A 196 -1.21 21.34 -8.79
CA GLY A 196 -1.00 21.28 -7.34
C GLY A 196 -1.94 20.34 -6.60
N ASN A 197 -2.78 19.56 -7.29
CA ASN A 197 -3.67 18.58 -6.68
C ASN A 197 -3.12 17.16 -6.83
N ILE A 198 -2.56 16.60 -5.77
CA ILE A 198 -1.94 15.27 -5.75
C ILE A 198 -2.90 14.12 -5.43
N GLU A 199 -4.12 14.42 -4.99
CA GLU A 199 -5.06 13.42 -4.45
C GLU A 199 -5.40 12.30 -5.46
N LEU A 200 -5.61 12.66 -6.73
CA LEU A 200 -5.92 11.66 -7.75
C LEU A 200 -4.75 10.72 -8.01
N LEU A 201 -3.51 11.23 -7.97
CA LEU A 201 -2.33 10.40 -8.17
C LEU A 201 -2.11 9.48 -6.97
N LYS A 202 -2.34 9.96 -5.76
CA LYS A 202 -2.33 9.15 -4.54
C LYS A 202 -3.35 8.01 -4.61
N VAL A 203 -4.60 8.31 -4.98
CA VAL A 203 -5.64 7.29 -5.17
C VAL A 203 -5.21 6.29 -6.24
N TRP A 204 -4.71 6.74 -7.37
CA TRP A 204 -4.25 5.87 -8.45
C TRP A 204 -3.11 4.94 -7.99
N THR A 205 -2.10 5.47 -7.31
CA THR A 205 -0.98 4.68 -6.76
C THR A 205 -1.48 3.60 -5.79
N ASN A 206 -2.33 3.98 -4.85
CA ASN A 206 -2.84 3.06 -3.85
C ASN A 206 -3.78 2.00 -4.45
N THR A 207 -4.67 2.37 -5.38
CA THR A 207 -5.74 1.47 -5.85
C THR A 207 -5.40 0.72 -7.12
N GLU A 208 -4.73 1.35 -8.09
CA GLU A 208 -4.37 0.68 -9.33
C GLU A 208 -3.03 -0.08 -9.21
N MET A 209 -2.05 0.52 -8.54
CA MET A 209 -0.75 -0.14 -8.37
C MET A 209 -0.66 -1.00 -7.11
N GLY A 210 -1.55 -0.80 -6.13
CA GLY A 210 -1.47 -1.48 -4.85
C GLY A 210 -0.22 -1.09 -4.06
N GLU A 211 0.31 0.11 -4.30
CA GLU A 211 1.53 0.64 -3.69
C GLU A 211 1.20 1.71 -2.66
N THR A 212 2.05 1.88 -1.66
CA THR A 212 1.91 2.95 -0.68
C THR A 212 2.22 4.30 -1.32
N TRP A 213 1.45 5.32 -0.91
CA TRP A 213 1.78 6.70 -1.21
C TRP A 213 2.86 7.20 -0.26
N GLU A 214 3.92 7.77 -0.80
CA GLU A 214 4.93 8.51 -0.07
C GLU A 214 4.73 9.99 -0.34
N GLU A 215 4.47 10.78 0.69
CA GLU A 215 4.43 12.23 0.53
C GLU A 215 5.87 12.68 0.23
N GLU A 216 6.08 13.15 -1.01
CA GLU A 216 7.27 13.93 -1.29
C GLU A 216 7.16 15.17 -0.41
N GLY A 217 7.84 15.17 0.76
CA GLY A 217 8.05 16.41 1.52
C GLY A 217 8.62 17.44 0.55
N GLU A 218 8.31 18.72 0.75
CA GLU A 218 8.93 19.80 -0.02
C GLU A 218 10.44 19.54 0.00
N GLN A 219 10.97 19.00 -1.09
CA GLN A 219 12.40 18.94 -1.29
C GLN A 219 12.82 20.37 -1.53
N ILE A 220 13.18 21.05 -0.45
CA ILE A 220 13.93 22.28 -0.55
C ILE A 220 15.21 21.88 -1.29
N GLU A 221 15.35 22.35 -2.53
CA GLU A 221 16.55 22.08 -3.30
C GLU A 221 17.72 22.55 -2.46
N THR A 222 18.52 21.60 -2.01
CA THR A 222 19.69 21.85 -1.13
C THR A 222 20.60 22.91 -1.75
N ASP A 223 20.65 22.97 -3.09
CA ASP A 223 21.42 23.96 -3.84
C ASP A 223 20.95 25.40 -3.62
N ASP A 224 19.66 25.66 -3.43
CA ASP A 224 19.16 27.01 -3.19
C ASP A 224 19.42 27.49 -1.76
N LEU A 225 19.41 26.57 -0.81
CA LEU A 225 19.84 26.86 0.57
C LEU A 225 21.36 27.09 0.61
N PHE A 226 22.16 26.27 -0.10
CA PHE A 226 23.60 26.46 -0.19
C PHE A 226 23.98 27.79 -0.86
N LYS A 227 23.24 28.26 -1.86
CA LYS A 227 23.46 29.58 -2.51
C LYS A 227 23.18 30.76 -1.58
N ARG A 228 22.30 30.59 -0.61
CA ARG A 228 21.97 31.62 0.40
C ARG A 228 22.95 31.64 1.56
N ARG A 229 23.89 30.68 1.62
CA ARG A 229 24.88 30.59 2.69
C ARG A 229 25.87 31.73 2.61
N GLU A 230 25.92 32.54 3.65
CA GLU A 230 26.90 33.59 3.83
C GLU A 230 28.11 33.06 4.58
N ARG A 231 29.30 33.62 4.25
CA ARG A 231 30.53 33.37 5.01
C ARG A 231 30.91 34.63 5.74
N TYR A 232 30.98 34.57 7.05
CA TYR A 232 31.44 35.65 7.89
C TYR A 232 32.61 35.18 8.80
N ASN A 233 33.54 36.11 9.13
CA ASN A 233 34.73 35.79 9.87
C ASN A 233 34.63 36.19 11.38
N CYS A 234 33.44 36.01 11.95
CA CYS A 234 33.13 36.33 13.34
C CYS A 234 32.18 35.25 13.90
N GLU A 235 32.08 35.13 15.21
CA GLU A 235 31.17 34.16 15.84
C GLU A 235 29.69 34.51 15.58
N VAL A 236 29.40 35.82 15.52
CA VAL A 236 28.05 36.36 15.25
C VAL A 236 28.18 37.50 14.25
N PRO A 237 27.40 37.51 13.16
CA PRO A 237 27.39 38.66 12.22
C PRO A 237 27.00 39.96 12.90
N GLU A 238 27.56 41.09 12.44
CA GLU A 238 27.44 42.41 13.08
C GLU A 238 25.99 42.93 13.14
N GLU A 239 25.11 42.43 12.22
CA GLU A 239 23.69 42.82 12.14
C GLU A 239 22.79 41.99 13.06
N VAL A 240 23.32 41.02 13.78
CA VAL A 240 22.52 40.15 14.68
C VAL A 240 22.41 40.82 16.05
N LEU A 241 21.17 41.11 16.46
CA LEU A 241 20.85 41.76 17.72
C LEU A 241 20.45 40.77 18.82
N VAL A 242 19.85 39.62 18.46
CA VAL A 242 19.41 38.59 19.40
C VAL A 242 19.74 37.23 18.86
N LEU A 243 20.20 36.34 19.72
CA LEU A 243 20.37 34.92 19.43
C LEU A 243 19.31 34.08 20.15
N THR A 244 18.73 33.13 19.45
CA THR A 244 17.91 32.07 20.06
C THR A 244 18.55 30.72 19.73
N ALA A 245 18.46 29.77 20.65
CA ALA A 245 18.93 28.40 20.42
C ALA A 245 17.82 27.40 20.75
N GLY A 246 17.56 26.49 19.80
CA GLY A 246 16.78 25.28 20.00
C GLY A 246 17.71 24.10 20.22
N VAL A 247 17.42 23.28 21.21
CA VAL A 247 18.20 22.07 21.50
C VAL A 247 17.28 20.89 21.54
N ASP A 248 17.51 19.92 20.64
CA ASP A 248 16.86 18.61 20.67
C ASP A 248 17.81 17.58 21.28
N VAL A 249 17.31 16.84 22.27
CA VAL A 249 18.10 15.86 23.03
C VAL A 249 17.65 14.46 22.57
N GLN A 250 18.56 13.74 21.94
CA GLN A 250 18.39 12.35 21.55
C GLN A 250 19.23 11.43 22.43
N ASP A 251 19.02 10.12 22.33
CA ASP A 251 19.68 9.13 23.18
C ASP A 251 21.22 9.13 23.05
N ASP A 252 21.74 9.52 21.88
CA ASP A 252 23.15 9.43 21.51
C ASP A 252 23.81 10.79 21.13
N ARG A 253 23.00 11.88 21.02
CA ARG A 253 23.46 13.19 20.56
C ARG A 253 22.57 14.34 20.99
N PHE A 254 23.14 15.55 20.90
CA PHE A 254 22.37 16.80 20.94
C PHE A 254 22.35 17.41 19.54
N GLU A 255 21.18 17.79 19.06
CA GLU A 255 21.07 18.63 17.88
C GLU A 255 20.77 20.06 18.33
N VAL A 256 21.59 20.99 17.87
CA VAL A 256 21.53 22.39 18.32
C VAL A 256 21.40 23.27 17.09
N GLU A 257 20.37 24.09 17.07
CA GLU A 257 20.17 25.13 16.07
C GLU A 257 20.25 26.50 16.75
N VAL A 258 21.10 27.38 16.22
CA VAL A 258 21.23 28.75 16.70
C VAL A 258 20.75 29.69 15.61
N VAL A 259 19.78 30.54 15.92
CA VAL A 259 19.20 31.52 14.99
C VAL A 259 19.54 32.93 15.48
N GLY A 260 20.13 33.72 14.57
CA GLY A 260 20.38 35.15 14.78
C GLY A 260 19.24 36.00 14.21
N TRP A 261 18.80 36.94 15.01
CA TRP A 261 17.74 37.91 14.64
C TRP A 261 18.34 39.30 14.56
N GLY A 262 18.16 39.97 13.41
CA GLY A 262 18.63 41.31 13.14
C GLY A 262 17.51 42.22 12.61
N VAL A 263 17.86 43.45 12.23
CA VAL A 263 16.94 44.43 11.62
C VAL A 263 16.86 44.20 10.12
#